data_3fd6cbe0a96a118771c81c956e4c6884
#
_entry.id   3fd6cbe0a96a118771c81c956e4c6884
#
_cell.length_a   1.000
_cell.length_b   1.000
_cell.length_c   1.000
_cell.angle_alpha   90.00
_cell.angle_beta   90.00
_cell.angle_gamma   90.00
#
_symmetry.space_group_name_H-M   'P 1'
#
loop_
_entity.id
_entity.type
_entity.pdbx_description
1 polymer ?
#
loop_
_entity_poly.entity_id
_entity_poly.type
_entity_poly.pdbx_seq_one_letter_code
_entity_poly.pdbx_strand_id
1 'polypeptide(L)'
;MRELGLAARRNSLPFCNIVLTTGHYDYACPTREDMRWQLSTSAALGAKMISYFQVAGWERENYRNFPINAFNERTVEYEWLACETRLLQKRMGDVMPDLKFYKAGFTTHPYGGFETFKPDDTLLSASNAKDINMLISTFVDEDGIRYRAVVNLDRTRNVEARLHFAPSVAVERRTFYDTWEGSAGNTDIIGILGDDGSSVRMWMAAGQLELLREIPVENI
;
A
#
# COMPACT_ATOMS: atom_id res chain seq x y z
N MET A 1 -10.72 9.48 1.52
CA MET A 1 -10.50 8.17 0.86
C MET A 1 -11.21 7.01 1.56
N ARG A 2 -11.09 6.84 2.89
CA ARG A 2 -11.76 5.73 3.60
C ARG A 2 -13.27 5.64 3.30
N GLU A 3 -14.00 6.72 3.46
CA GLU A 3 -15.44 6.74 3.21
C GLU A 3 -15.80 6.44 1.74
N LEU A 4 -14.98 6.91 0.80
CA LEU A 4 -15.15 6.58 -0.62
C LEU A 4 -14.95 5.08 -0.87
N GLY A 5 -13.91 4.47 -0.32
CA GLY A 5 -13.67 3.03 -0.43
C GLY A 5 -14.81 2.20 0.19
N LEU A 6 -15.30 2.60 1.36
CA LEU A 6 -16.44 1.94 2.00
C LEU A 6 -17.75 2.13 1.21
N ALA A 7 -17.97 3.32 0.66
CA ALA A 7 -19.16 3.60 -0.16
C ALA A 7 -19.12 2.82 -1.48
N ALA A 8 -17.96 2.79 -2.15
CA ALA A 8 -17.73 1.99 -3.36
C ALA A 8 -18.02 0.52 -3.10
N ARG A 9 -17.49 -0.03 -2.01
CA ARG A 9 -17.76 -1.41 -1.60
C ARG A 9 -19.25 -1.67 -1.38
N ARG A 10 -19.96 -0.81 -0.61
CA ARG A 10 -21.40 -0.97 -0.33
C ARG A 10 -22.24 -0.99 -1.59
N ASN A 11 -21.80 -0.31 -2.63
CA ASN A 11 -22.53 -0.18 -3.90
C ASN A 11 -21.94 -1.07 -5.01
N SER A 12 -20.95 -1.92 -4.72
CA SER A 12 -20.25 -2.76 -5.72
C SER A 12 -19.69 -1.94 -6.89
N LEU A 13 -19.18 -0.74 -6.61
CA LEU A 13 -18.62 0.16 -7.60
C LEU A 13 -17.10 0.27 -7.41
N PRO A 14 -16.32 0.33 -8.50
CA PRO A 14 -14.92 0.75 -8.40
C PRO A 14 -14.84 2.24 -8.06
N PHE A 15 -13.79 2.66 -7.36
CA PHE A 15 -13.52 4.09 -7.24
C PHE A 15 -12.12 4.43 -7.77
N CYS A 16 -12.00 5.66 -8.24
CA CYS A 16 -10.76 6.26 -8.66
C CYS A 16 -10.32 7.29 -7.63
N ASN A 17 -9.03 7.34 -7.34
CA ASN A 17 -8.45 8.44 -6.59
C ASN A 17 -7.60 9.33 -7.52
N ILE A 18 -7.58 10.63 -7.26
CA ILE A 18 -6.72 11.58 -7.94
C ILE A 18 -5.61 11.97 -6.97
N VAL A 19 -4.36 11.75 -7.35
CA VAL A 19 -3.19 12.06 -6.55
C VAL A 19 -2.47 13.28 -7.10
N LEU A 20 -1.86 14.05 -6.19
CA LEU A 20 -1.16 15.27 -6.54
C LEU A 20 0.25 14.95 -7.04
N THR A 21 0.62 15.48 -8.20
CA THR A 21 1.96 15.32 -8.79
C THR A 21 2.69 16.64 -9.01
N THR A 22 2.03 17.76 -8.77
CA THR A 22 2.57 19.12 -8.93
C THR A 22 2.16 19.99 -7.74
N GLY A 23 2.99 20.93 -7.36
CA GLY A 23 2.62 21.94 -6.37
C GLY A 23 1.71 23.01 -6.99
N HIS A 24 0.68 23.46 -6.27
CA HIS A 24 -0.16 24.58 -6.70
C HIS A 24 -0.80 25.27 -5.50
N TYR A 25 -0.97 26.58 -5.59
CA TYR A 25 -1.43 27.41 -4.48
C TYR A 25 -0.66 27.10 -3.19
N ASP A 26 -1.36 26.76 -2.11
CA ASP A 26 -0.78 26.40 -0.81
C ASP A 26 -0.34 24.94 -0.71
N TYR A 27 -0.57 24.13 -1.75
CA TYR A 27 -0.10 22.75 -1.77
C TYR A 27 1.39 22.69 -2.06
N ALA A 28 2.11 21.99 -1.19
CA ALA A 28 3.54 21.73 -1.39
C ALA A 28 3.80 20.92 -2.66
N CYS A 29 4.97 21.11 -3.27
CA CYS A 29 5.44 20.24 -4.32
C CYS A 29 5.68 18.83 -3.75
N PRO A 30 5.05 17.79 -4.30
CA PRO A 30 5.25 16.44 -3.79
C PRO A 30 6.69 15.98 -3.96
N THR A 31 7.27 15.41 -2.91
CA THR A 31 8.52 14.66 -2.99
C THR A 31 8.27 13.27 -3.59
N ARG A 32 9.32 12.52 -3.86
CA ARG A 32 9.22 11.12 -4.28
C ARG A 32 8.45 10.28 -3.26
N GLU A 33 8.74 10.49 -1.98
CA GLU A 33 8.10 9.79 -0.87
C GLU A 33 6.61 10.16 -0.74
N ASP A 34 6.26 11.43 -0.99
CA ASP A 34 4.86 11.88 -1.04
C ASP A 34 4.09 11.21 -2.18
N MET A 35 4.71 11.10 -3.37
CA MET A 35 4.10 10.38 -4.51
C MET A 35 3.88 8.91 -4.17
N ARG A 36 4.90 8.24 -3.63
CA ARG A 36 4.80 6.85 -3.18
C ARG A 36 3.70 6.66 -2.16
N TRP A 37 3.65 7.52 -1.14
CA TRP A 37 2.66 7.48 -0.08
C TRP A 37 1.22 7.63 -0.63
N GLN A 38 1.00 8.58 -1.55
CA GLN A 38 -0.31 8.80 -2.16
C GLN A 38 -0.76 7.58 -2.99
N LEU A 39 0.13 7.01 -3.77
CA LEU A 39 -0.11 5.80 -4.56
C LEU A 39 -0.41 4.60 -3.66
N SER A 40 0.44 4.36 -2.67
CA SER A 40 0.34 3.26 -1.72
C SER A 40 -0.96 3.31 -0.91
N THR A 41 -1.30 4.47 -0.36
CA THR A 41 -2.54 4.64 0.43
C THR A 41 -3.79 4.54 -0.44
N SER A 42 -3.74 5.03 -1.69
CA SER A 42 -4.86 4.87 -2.63
C SER A 42 -5.14 3.40 -2.92
N ALA A 43 -4.11 2.63 -3.27
CA ALA A 43 -4.22 1.20 -3.53
C ALA A 43 -4.66 0.44 -2.28
N ALA A 44 -4.04 0.69 -1.12
CA ALA A 44 -4.40 0.04 0.15
C ALA A 44 -5.84 0.31 0.59
N LEU A 45 -6.48 1.38 0.13
CA LEU A 45 -7.88 1.69 0.39
C LEU A 45 -8.84 1.23 -0.72
N GLY A 46 -8.35 0.43 -1.65
CA GLY A 46 -9.15 -0.23 -2.66
C GLY A 46 -9.42 0.59 -3.92
N ALA A 47 -8.65 1.65 -4.19
CA ALA A 47 -8.75 2.37 -5.45
C ALA A 47 -8.38 1.45 -6.61
N LYS A 48 -9.30 1.29 -7.59
CA LYS A 48 -9.10 0.48 -8.79
C LYS A 48 -8.44 1.27 -9.92
N MET A 49 -8.44 2.59 -9.82
CA MET A 49 -7.79 3.49 -10.74
C MET A 49 -7.18 4.65 -9.96
N ILE A 50 -5.99 5.06 -10.35
CA ILE A 50 -5.32 6.24 -9.80
C ILE A 50 -5.04 7.19 -10.97
N SER A 51 -5.54 8.41 -10.86
CA SER A 51 -5.31 9.50 -11.80
C SER A 51 -4.35 10.52 -11.20
N TYR A 52 -3.73 11.31 -12.03
CA TYR A 52 -2.67 12.25 -11.62
C TYR A 52 -3.07 13.69 -11.90
N PHE A 53 -2.92 14.55 -10.91
CA PHE A 53 -3.16 15.99 -11.04
C PHE A 53 -1.85 16.76 -10.72
N GLN A 54 -1.22 17.39 -11.67
CA GLN A 54 -1.22 17.31 -13.12
C GLN A 54 0.12 16.75 -13.60
N VAL A 55 0.14 15.98 -14.70
CA VAL A 55 1.40 15.43 -15.21
C VAL A 55 2.15 16.46 -16.06
N ALA A 56 1.45 17.27 -16.84
CA ALA A 56 2.01 18.30 -17.69
C ALA A 56 1.28 19.61 -17.54
N GLY A 57 1.98 20.70 -17.68
CA GLY A 57 1.37 22.02 -17.59
C GLY A 57 2.38 23.15 -17.71
N TRP A 58 1.88 24.37 -17.56
CA TRP A 58 2.65 25.59 -17.61
C TRP A 58 2.75 26.15 -16.21
N GLU A 59 3.89 26.67 -15.83
CA GLU A 59 4.10 27.38 -14.57
C GLU A 59 3.32 28.70 -14.56
N ARG A 60 2.02 28.59 -14.37
CA ARG A 60 1.08 29.71 -14.19
C ARG A 60 0.35 29.54 -12.87
N GLU A 61 -0.08 30.65 -12.28
CA GLU A 61 -1.01 30.66 -11.14
C GLU A 61 -0.52 29.83 -9.96
N ASN A 62 0.78 29.89 -9.65
CA ASN A 62 1.42 29.12 -8.58
C ASN A 62 1.54 27.59 -8.82
N TYR A 63 1.36 27.11 -10.05
CA TYR A 63 1.71 25.75 -10.41
C TYR A 63 3.21 25.59 -10.55
N ARG A 64 3.78 24.52 -9.97
CA ARG A 64 5.22 24.31 -9.87
C ARG A 64 5.57 22.83 -9.97
N ASN A 65 6.77 22.53 -10.45
CA ASN A 65 7.35 21.20 -10.45
C ASN A 65 6.47 20.17 -11.16
N PHE A 66 6.13 20.44 -12.41
CA PHE A 66 5.42 19.46 -13.21
C PHE A 66 6.33 18.30 -13.60
N PRO A 67 5.82 17.05 -13.63
CA PRO A 67 6.52 15.94 -14.23
C PRO A 67 6.95 16.16 -15.69
N ILE A 68 6.15 16.88 -16.48
CA ILE A 68 6.50 17.36 -17.82
C ILE A 68 6.37 18.88 -17.82
N ASN A 69 7.47 19.57 -18.07
CA ASN A 69 7.51 21.03 -18.05
C ASN A 69 6.88 21.67 -19.31
N ALA A 70 6.86 22.99 -19.36
CA ALA A 70 6.27 23.76 -20.45
C ALA A 70 6.98 23.55 -21.81
N PHE A 71 8.19 22.99 -21.82
CA PHE A 71 8.97 22.69 -23.03
C PHE A 71 8.81 21.21 -23.47
N ASN A 72 7.86 20.46 -22.88
CA ASN A 72 7.67 19.03 -23.07
C ASN A 72 8.87 18.17 -22.64
N GLU A 73 9.69 18.66 -21.74
CA GLU A 73 10.81 17.92 -21.19
C GLU A 73 10.39 17.20 -19.92
N ARG A 74 10.91 15.97 -19.73
CA ARG A 74 10.76 15.22 -18.49
C ARG A 74 11.62 15.83 -17.41
N THR A 75 11.03 16.00 -16.23
CA THR A 75 11.71 16.50 -15.04
C THR A 75 12.08 15.33 -14.13
N VAL A 76 12.74 15.62 -13.01
CA VAL A 76 13.02 14.61 -11.97
C VAL A 76 11.72 14.07 -11.36
N GLU A 77 10.68 14.87 -11.25
CA GLU A 77 9.36 14.49 -10.78
C GLU A 77 8.71 13.45 -11.70
N TYR A 78 8.95 13.53 -13.01
CA TYR A 78 8.53 12.50 -13.95
C TYR A 78 9.20 11.15 -13.65
N GLU A 79 10.51 11.16 -13.42
CA GLU A 79 11.24 9.93 -13.14
C GLU A 79 10.79 9.29 -11.79
N TRP A 80 10.51 10.12 -10.79
CA TRP A 80 9.94 9.64 -9.52
C TRP A 80 8.56 9.02 -9.73
N LEU A 81 7.66 9.74 -10.40
CA LEU A 81 6.30 9.28 -10.66
C LEU A 81 6.29 7.98 -11.47
N ALA A 82 7.08 7.91 -12.54
CA ALA A 82 7.20 6.72 -13.39
C ALA A 82 7.76 5.52 -12.60
N CYS A 83 8.77 5.75 -11.75
CA CYS A 83 9.34 4.70 -10.91
C CYS A 83 8.30 4.16 -9.91
N GLU A 84 7.69 5.05 -9.12
CA GLU A 84 6.77 4.63 -8.05
C GLU A 84 5.48 4.01 -8.62
N THR A 85 4.97 4.51 -9.75
CA THR A 85 3.83 3.91 -10.45
C THR A 85 4.17 2.49 -10.92
N ARG A 86 5.35 2.29 -11.51
CA ARG A 86 5.80 0.97 -11.97
C ARG A 86 5.96 0.00 -10.81
N LEU A 87 6.55 0.44 -9.70
CA LEU A 87 6.70 -0.39 -8.50
C LEU A 87 5.34 -0.80 -7.92
N LEU A 88 4.36 0.12 -7.88
CA LEU A 88 3.01 -0.21 -7.45
C LEU A 88 2.33 -1.20 -8.41
N GLN A 89 2.45 -0.98 -9.73
CA GLN A 89 1.90 -1.89 -10.73
C GLN A 89 2.48 -3.30 -10.61
N LYS A 90 3.78 -3.43 -10.34
CA LYS A 90 4.44 -4.72 -10.12
C LYS A 90 3.92 -5.46 -8.89
N ARG A 91 3.52 -4.74 -7.85
CA ARG A 91 3.02 -5.34 -6.62
C ARG A 91 1.53 -5.63 -6.65
N MET A 92 0.74 -4.79 -7.30
CA MET A 92 -0.72 -4.83 -7.17
C MET A 92 -1.48 -4.87 -8.48
N GLY A 93 -0.83 -4.53 -9.61
CA GLY A 93 -1.55 -4.23 -10.85
C GLY A 93 -2.33 -5.41 -11.42
N ASP A 94 -1.83 -6.62 -11.29
CA ASP A 94 -2.45 -7.86 -11.75
C ASP A 94 -3.42 -8.48 -10.73
N VAL A 95 -3.22 -8.23 -9.45
CA VAL A 95 -4.07 -8.78 -8.37
C VAL A 95 -5.21 -7.85 -7.97
N MET A 96 -4.96 -6.53 -8.02
CA MET A 96 -5.89 -5.52 -7.53
C MET A 96 -7.29 -5.55 -8.18
N PRO A 97 -7.46 -5.88 -9.48
CA PRO A 97 -8.79 -5.97 -10.08
C PRO A 97 -9.72 -6.94 -9.36
N ASP A 98 -9.19 -8.07 -8.90
CA ASP A 98 -9.97 -9.16 -8.30
C ASP A 98 -10.17 -8.98 -6.78
N LEU A 99 -9.36 -8.14 -6.15
CA LEU A 99 -9.43 -7.93 -4.71
C LEU A 99 -10.61 -7.03 -4.31
N LYS A 100 -11.40 -7.46 -3.34
CA LYS A 100 -12.47 -6.68 -2.71
C LYS A 100 -11.96 -6.09 -1.39
N PHE A 101 -11.94 -4.77 -1.28
CA PHE A 101 -11.56 -4.08 -0.04
C PHE A 101 -12.54 -4.43 1.09
N TYR A 102 -12.04 -4.87 2.23
CA TYR A 102 -12.86 -5.28 3.37
C TYR A 102 -12.80 -4.28 4.53
N LYS A 103 -11.62 -4.03 5.09
CA LYS A 103 -11.39 -3.10 6.21
C LYS A 103 -9.99 -2.52 6.18
N ALA A 104 -9.78 -1.44 6.92
CA ALA A 104 -8.46 -0.88 7.17
C ALA A 104 -8.39 -0.25 8.54
N GLY A 105 -7.23 -0.28 9.17
CA GLY A 105 -6.96 0.35 10.47
C GLY A 105 -5.50 0.79 10.60
N PHE A 106 -5.24 1.72 11.53
CA PHE A 106 -3.91 2.22 11.83
C PHE A 106 -3.33 1.50 13.04
N THR A 107 -2.03 1.22 13.02
CA THR A 107 -1.38 0.47 14.10
C THR A 107 -1.26 1.25 15.41
N THR A 108 -1.11 2.58 15.35
CA THR A 108 -0.90 3.41 16.55
C THR A 108 -1.89 4.57 16.64
N HIS A 109 -1.68 5.65 15.90
CA HIS A 109 -2.43 6.90 16.03
C HIS A 109 -3.47 7.06 14.91
N PRO A 110 -4.72 6.65 15.10
CA PRO A 110 -5.74 6.78 14.08
C PRO A 110 -6.11 8.25 13.84
N TYR A 111 -6.29 8.60 12.57
CA TYR A 111 -6.78 9.90 12.13
C TYR A 111 -7.66 9.76 10.89
N GLY A 112 -8.31 10.83 10.45
CA GLY A 112 -9.12 10.83 9.24
C GLY A 112 -10.30 9.86 9.26
N GLY A 113 -10.85 9.57 10.44
CA GLY A 113 -11.99 8.66 10.62
C GLY A 113 -11.62 7.17 10.61
N PHE A 114 -10.32 6.83 10.56
CA PHE A 114 -9.88 5.45 10.71
C PHE A 114 -9.95 5.00 12.17
N GLU A 115 -10.11 3.70 12.34
CA GLU A 115 -9.98 3.04 13.65
C GLU A 115 -8.55 2.53 13.86
N THR A 116 -8.21 2.22 15.10
CA THR A 116 -7.01 1.45 15.40
C THR A 116 -7.17 0.04 14.84
N PHE A 117 -6.09 -0.50 14.27
CA PHE A 117 -6.02 -1.89 13.83
C PHE A 117 -6.39 -2.81 14.99
N LYS A 118 -7.28 -3.75 14.72
CA LYS A 118 -7.66 -4.81 15.65
C LYS A 118 -7.23 -6.14 15.06
N PRO A 119 -6.51 -6.97 15.81
CA PRO A 119 -6.23 -8.35 15.44
C PRO A 119 -7.49 -9.09 15.00
N ASP A 120 -7.32 -10.10 14.17
CA ASP A 120 -8.39 -11.01 13.78
C ASP A 120 -7.91 -12.47 13.88
N ASP A 121 -8.67 -13.39 13.33
CA ASP A 121 -8.43 -14.83 13.43
C ASP A 121 -7.14 -15.31 12.75
N THR A 122 -6.60 -14.52 11.81
CA THR A 122 -5.38 -14.87 11.06
C THR A 122 -4.23 -13.90 11.31
N LEU A 123 -4.44 -12.59 11.36
CA LEU A 123 -3.41 -11.60 11.68
C LEU A 123 -3.52 -11.21 13.17
N LEU A 124 -2.67 -11.81 14.00
CA LEU A 124 -2.71 -11.69 15.47
C LEU A 124 -2.08 -10.39 15.99
N SER A 125 -1.06 -9.87 15.30
CA SER A 125 -0.46 -8.57 15.65
C SER A 125 0.23 -7.90 14.48
N ALA A 126 0.33 -6.57 14.55
CA ALA A 126 1.14 -5.74 13.66
C ALA A 126 1.80 -4.63 14.47
N SER A 127 3.12 -4.53 14.39
CA SER A 127 3.93 -3.60 15.19
C SER A 127 5.21 -3.17 14.48
N ASN A 128 5.91 -2.23 15.06
CA ASN A 128 7.28 -1.88 14.70
C ASN A 128 8.00 -1.24 15.90
N ALA A 129 9.34 -1.23 15.85
CA ALA A 129 10.17 -0.76 16.97
C ALA A 129 10.21 0.77 17.13
N LYS A 130 9.70 1.53 16.15
CA LYS A 130 9.83 3.01 16.11
C LYS A 130 8.52 3.73 16.38
N ASP A 131 7.45 3.01 16.72
CA ASP A 131 6.09 3.56 16.88
C ASP A 131 5.63 4.39 15.66
N ILE A 132 6.06 3.96 14.46
CA ILE A 132 5.62 4.55 13.20
C ILE A 132 4.22 4.01 12.89
N ASN A 133 3.31 4.93 12.55
CA ASN A 133 1.96 4.52 12.18
C ASN A 133 1.97 3.79 10.83
N MET A 134 1.34 2.62 10.78
CA MET A 134 1.15 1.84 9.57
C MET A 134 -0.34 1.69 9.28
N LEU A 135 -0.72 1.67 8.02
CA LEU A 135 -2.05 1.29 7.58
C LEU A 135 -2.05 -0.21 7.27
N ILE A 136 -2.92 -0.94 7.94
CA ILE A 136 -3.17 -2.37 7.66
C ILE A 136 -4.54 -2.49 7.00
N SER A 137 -4.55 -2.89 5.75
CA SER A 137 -5.78 -3.13 4.99
C SER A 137 -5.99 -4.60 4.72
N THR A 138 -7.24 -5.03 4.78
CA THR A 138 -7.65 -6.39 4.44
C THR A 138 -8.43 -6.35 3.14
N PHE A 139 -8.06 -7.24 2.23
CA PHE A 139 -8.80 -7.54 1.01
C PHE A 139 -9.16 -9.02 0.98
N VAL A 140 -10.13 -9.36 0.15
CA VAL A 140 -10.54 -10.75 -0.09
C VAL A 140 -10.77 -10.91 -1.60
N ASP A 141 -10.29 -11.98 -2.20
CA ASP A 141 -10.60 -12.33 -3.59
C ASP A 141 -11.90 -13.14 -3.73
N GLU A 142 -12.18 -13.65 -4.91
CA GLU A 142 -13.40 -14.42 -5.19
C GLU A 142 -13.38 -15.81 -4.54
N ASP A 143 -12.19 -16.37 -4.32
CA ASP A 143 -11.98 -17.67 -3.67
C ASP A 143 -11.98 -17.55 -2.13
N GLY A 144 -12.11 -16.35 -1.59
CA GLY A 144 -12.12 -16.09 -0.16
C GLY A 144 -10.72 -15.97 0.46
N ILE A 145 -9.68 -15.98 -0.34
CA ILE A 145 -8.29 -15.79 0.11
C ILE A 145 -8.12 -14.35 0.60
N ARG A 146 -7.50 -14.21 1.75
CA ARG A 146 -7.23 -12.89 2.35
C ARG A 146 -5.88 -12.34 1.92
N TYR A 147 -5.88 -11.04 1.67
CA TYR A 147 -4.67 -10.27 1.39
C TYR A 147 -4.53 -9.14 2.41
N ARG A 148 -3.29 -8.84 2.81
CA ARG A 148 -2.95 -7.72 3.68
C ARG A 148 -2.09 -6.73 2.92
N ALA A 149 -2.62 -5.53 2.71
CA ALA A 149 -1.79 -4.42 2.27
C ALA A 149 -1.31 -3.66 3.50
N VAL A 150 0.00 -3.57 3.64
CA VAL A 150 0.67 -2.86 4.74
C VAL A 150 1.34 -1.63 4.16
N VAL A 151 1.04 -0.45 4.69
CA VAL A 151 1.64 0.81 4.23
C VAL A 151 2.36 1.49 5.39
N ASN A 152 3.63 1.84 5.17
CA ASN A 152 4.34 2.77 6.05
C ASN A 152 3.75 4.19 5.84
N LEU A 153 3.08 4.73 6.84
CA LEU A 153 2.45 6.06 6.74
C LEU A 153 3.42 7.23 6.98
N ASP A 154 4.61 6.96 7.45
CA ASP A 154 5.65 8.00 7.56
C ASP A 154 6.24 8.30 6.17
N ARG A 155 6.33 9.56 5.83
CA ARG A 155 6.84 10.04 4.53
C ARG A 155 8.33 10.39 4.56
N THR A 156 8.98 10.19 5.70
CA THR A 156 10.39 10.56 5.93
C THR A 156 11.23 9.43 6.51
N ARG A 157 10.61 8.50 7.23
CA ARG A 157 11.32 7.44 7.94
C ARG A 157 10.98 6.06 7.40
N ASN A 158 12.01 5.25 7.29
CA ASN A 158 11.87 3.81 7.00
C ASN A 158 11.47 3.05 8.27
N VAL A 159 10.77 1.95 8.10
CA VAL A 159 10.30 1.10 9.20
C VAL A 159 10.58 -0.37 8.92
N GLU A 160 10.90 -1.13 9.96
CA GLU A 160 10.78 -2.59 9.96
C GLU A 160 9.41 -2.94 10.52
N ALA A 161 8.49 -3.32 9.63
CA ALA A 161 7.19 -3.84 10.01
C ALA A 161 7.33 -5.28 10.51
N ARG A 162 6.61 -5.62 11.59
CA ARG A 162 6.55 -6.96 12.19
C ARG A 162 5.10 -7.36 12.31
N LEU A 163 4.75 -8.44 11.61
CA LEU A 163 3.42 -9.02 11.65
C LEU A 163 3.51 -10.45 12.17
N HIS A 164 2.54 -10.85 12.96
CA HIS A 164 2.43 -12.21 13.48
C HIS A 164 1.09 -12.80 13.07
N PHE A 165 1.16 -13.95 12.41
CA PHE A 165 0.01 -14.65 11.87
C PHE A 165 -0.26 -15.94 12.64
N ALA A 166 -1.52 -16.37 12.65
CA ALA A 166 -1.95 -17.60 13.29
C ALA A 166 -1.35 -18.85 12.60
N PRO A 167 -1.21 -19.98 13.32
CA PRO A 167 -0.70 -21.24 12.77
C PRO A 167 -1.55 -21.81 11.62
N SER A 168 -2.80 -21.36 11.50
CA SER A 168 -3.73 -21.81 10.47
C SER A 168 -3.45 -21.28 9.06
N VAL A 169 -2.50 -20.33 8.92
CA VAL A 169 -2.18 -19.72 7.63
C VAL A 169 -0.68 -19.65 7.41
N ALA A 170 -0.25 -19.97 6.20
CA ALA A 170 1.04 -19.58 5.67
C ALA A 170 0.92 -18.23 4.97
N VAL A 171 2.04 -17.51 4.88
CA VAL A 171 2.03 -16.15 4.33
C VAL A 171 3.00 -16.06 3.17
N GLU A 172 2.54 -15.48 2.09
CA GLU A 172 3.37 -15.14 0.94
C GLU A 172 3.40 -13.63 0.75
N ARG A 173 4.55 -13.12 0.32
CA ARG A 173 4.76 -11.71 -0.01
C ARG A 173 4.87 -11.50 -1.50
N ARG A 174 4.19 -10.50 -2.02
CA ARG A 174 4.34 -10.08 -3.42
C ARG A 174 5.66 -9.35 -3.63
N THR A 175 6.47 -9.81 -4.56
CA THR A 175 7.77 -9.21 -4.90
C THR A 175 7.63 -8.11 -5.97
N PHE A 176 8.74 -7.45 -6.28
CA PHE A 176 8.84 -6.52 -7.42
C PHE A 176 8.96 -7.24 -8.79
N TYR A 177 9.07 -8.57 -8.78
CA TYR A 177 9.22 -9.38 -9.99
C TYR A 177 7.90 -10.08 -10.39
N ASP A 178 6.76 -9.62 -9.90
CA ASP A 178 5.43 -10.19 -10.10
C ASP A 178 5.31 -11.65 -9.61
N THR A 179 6.12 -12.03 -8.63
CA THR A 179 6.12 -13.37 -8.03
C THR A 179 5.68 -13.30 -6.57
N TRP A 180 5.28 -14.45 -6.04
CA TRP A 180 5.02 -14.63 -4.62
C TRP A 180 6.19 -15.35 -3.97
N GLU A 181 6.68 -14.82 -2.86
CA GLU A 181 7.67 -15.44 -2.00
C GLU A 181 7.00 -15.89 -0.72
N GLY A 182 7.01 -17.19 -0.45
CA GLY A 182 6.34 -17.80 0.68
C GLY A 182 7.27 -18.33 1.75
N SER A 183 6.66 -18.78 2.83
CA SER A 183 7.33 -19.39 3.97
C SER A 183 8.12 -20.68 3.61
N ALA A 184 7.88 -21.26 2.44
CA ALA A 184 8.54 -22.49 1.99
C ALA A 184 9.85 -22.27 1.22
N GLY A 185 10.19 -21.03 0.81
CA GLY A 185 11.30 -20.82 -0.13
C GLY A 185 12.37 -19.80 0.25
N ASN A 186 12.06 -18.81 1.08
CA ASN A 186 13.07 -17.82 1.50
C ASN A 186 12.77 -17.28 2.90
N THR A 187 13.55 -17.71 3.85
CA THR A 187 13.38 -17.47 5.30
C THR A 187 13.79 -16.07 5.76
N ASP A 188 14.42 -15.26 4.93
CA ASP A 188 14.96 -13.96 5.35
C ASP A 188 13.90 -12.90 5.63
N ILE A 189 12.70 -13.08 5.07
CA ILE A 189 11.60 -12.11 5.14
C ILE A 189 10.40 -12.69 5.89
N ILE A 190 10.11 -13.97 5.69
CA ILE A 190 8.99 -14.68 6.30
C ILE A 190 9.57 -15.72 7.24
N GLY A 191 9.31 -15.57 8.52
CA GLY A 191 9.73 -16.52 9.54
C GLY A 191 9.09 -17.89 9.31
N ILE A 192 9.75 -18.93 9.78
CA ILE A 192 9.27 -20.32 9.70
C ILE A 192 7.89 -20.40 10.32
N LEU A 193 7.00 -21.14 9.67
CA LEU A 193 5.73 -21.57 10.25
C LEU A 193 6.06 -22.46 11.47
N GLY A 194 5.89 -21.94 12.67
CA GLY A 194 6.06 -22.67 13.92
C GLY A 194 4.71 -23.00 14.55
N ASP A 195 4.72 -23.69 15.68
CA ASP A 195 3.50 -24.03 16.45
C ASP A 195 2.71 -22.76 16.86
N ASP A 196 3.38 -21.61 16.97
CA ASP A 196 2.83 -20.30 17.33
C ASP A 196 2.43 -19.46 16.12
N GLY A 197 2.63 -19.94 14.89
CA GLY A 197 2.31 -19.20 13.65
C GLY A 197 3.54 -18.62 12.94
N SER A 198 3.27 -17.79 11.93
CA SER A 198 4.29 -17.18 11.08
C SER A 198 4.61 -15.76 11.51
N SER A 199 5.89 -15.43 11.65
CA SER A 199 6.36 -14.07 11.85
C SER A 199 6.93 -13.50 10.55
N VAL A 200 6.39 -12.37 10.12
CA VAL A 200 6.83 -11.66 8.92
C VAL A 200 7.54 -10.38 9.33
N ARG A 201 8.76 -10.19 8.83
CA ARG A 201 9.53 -8.94 9.00
C ARG A 201 9.83 -8.33 7.66
N MET A 202 9.52 -7.07 7.50
CA MET A 202 9.69 -6.37 6.22
C MET A 202 10.28 -4.98 6.44
N TRP A 203 11.39 -4.69 5.79
CA TRP A 203 11.86 -3.32 5.65
C TRP A 203 11.02 -2.59 4.62
N MET A 204 10.45 -1.45 5.04
CA MET A 204 9.61 -0.61 4.20
C MET A 204 10.16 0.81 4.18
N ALA A 205 10.42 1.32 2.99
CA ALA A 205 10.78 2.72 2.81
C ALA A 205 9.60 3.64 3.23
N ALA A 206 9.89 4.93 3.39
CA ALA A 206 8.87 5.94 3.64
C ALA A 206 7.76 5.88 2.58
N GLY A 207 6.50 5.82 3.00
CA GLY A 207 5.34 5.73 2.11
C GLY A 207 5.14 4.40 1.37
N GLN A 208 5.96 3.39 1.61
CA GLN A 208 5.94 2.13 0.85
C GLN A 208 4.77 1.24 1.25
N LEU A 209 4.22 0.52 0.24
CA LEU A 209 3.24 -0.55 0.39
C LEU A 209 3.90 -1.91 0.21
N GLU A 210 3.50 -2.87 1.04
CA GLU A 210 3.75 -4.30 0.86
C GLU A 210 2.42 -5.04 0.77
N LEU A 211 2.37 -6.08 -0.07
CA LEU A 211 1.20 -6.95 -0.22
C LEU A 211 1.55 -8.37 0.21
N LEU A 212 0.75 -8.89 1.13
CA LEU A 212 0.84 -10.25 1.63
C LEU A 212 -0.43 -11.02 1.24
N ARG A 213 -0.30 -12.33 1.01
CA ARG A 213 -1.40 -13.27 0.78
C ARG A 213 -1.38 -14.33 1.88
N GLU A 214 -2.55 -14.62 2.44
CA GLU A 214 -2.74 -15.67 3.44
C GLU A 214 -3.20 -16.96 2.76
N ILE A 215 -2.46 -18.06 2.92
CA ILE A 215 -2.81 -19.36 2.38
C ILE A 215 -3.17 -20.28 3.54
N PRO A 216 -4.39 -20.84 3.59
CA PRO A 216 -4.75 -21.83 4.60
C PRO A 216 -3.77 -23.02 4.57
N VAL A 217 -3.27 -23.43 5.73
CA VAL A 217 -2.27 -24.51 5.83
C VAL A 217 -2.80 -25.84 5.29
N GLU A 218 -4.10 -26.06 5.34
CA GLU A 218 -4.76 -27.24 4.76
C GLU A 218 -4.70 -27.30 3.22
N ASN A 219 -4.29 -26.19 2.57
CA ASN A 219 -4.16 -26.06 1.12
C ASN A 219 -2.68 -26.10 0.64
N ILE A 220 -1.73 -26.40 1.54
CA ILE A 220 -0.30 -26.55 1.26
C ILE A 220 0.06 -28.04 1.25
#